data_58ce34b8fe6d71a514ad33eabd921912
#
_entry.id   58ce34b8fe6d71a514ad33eabd921912
#
_cell.length_a   1.000
_cell.length_b   1.000
_cell.length_c   1.000
_cell.angle_alpha   90.00
_cell.angle_beta   90.00
_cell.angle_gamma   90.00
#
_symmetry.space_group_name_H-M   'P 1'
#
loop_
_entity.id
_entity.type
_entity.pdbx_description
1 polymer ?
#
loop_
_entity_poly.entity_id
_entity_poly.type
_entity_poly.pdbx_seq_one_letter_code
_entity_poly.pdbx_strand_id
1 'polypeptide(L)'
;MSQRKSSTRSVFHHVYRQPYESYSFRTKLHNAAKGSKDFVQRLGLLKKLAIHNGCVNCISWSDDGRLLLSGSDDQHLIVTNAYNHKILTDYKTSHRANIFCAKFLPCTMTAVLSLVPAMA
;
A
#
# COMPACT_ATOMS: atom_id res chain seq x y z
N MET A 1 14.63 -8.27 -40.32
CA MET A 1 14.21 -7.43 -39.17
C MET A 1 14.55 -8.16 -37.87
N SER A 2 15.62 -7.76 -37.23
CA SER A 2 16.06 -8.33 -35.96
C SER A 2 15.22 -7.76 -34.83
N GLN A 3 14.35 -8.56 -34.24
CA GLN A 3 13.66 -8.22 -33.03
C GLN A 3 14.70 -8.22 -31.89
N ARG A 4 15.08 -7.05 -31.41
CA ARG A 4 15.79 -6.90 -30.14
C ARG A 4 14.89 -7.44 -29.03
N LYS A 5 15.15 -8.66 -28.55
CA LYS A 5 14.64 -9.15 -27.27
C LYS A 5 15.14 -8.20 -26.21
N SER A 6 14.26 -7.33 -25.72
CA SER A 6 14.54 -6.57 -24.50
C SER A 6 14.68 -7.58 -23.37
N SER A 7 15.89 -7.80 -22.93
CA SER A 7 16.18 -8.55 -21.72
C SER A 7 15.62 -7.78 -20.52
N THR A 8 14.36 -8.01 -20.22
CA THR A 8 13.76 -7.54 -18.96
C THR A 8 14.47 -8.26 -17.83
N ARG A 9 15.37 -7.53 -17.18
CA ARG A 9 16.04 -8.05 -15.99
C ARG A 9 15.00 -8.36 -14.93
N SER A 10 15.09 -9.55 -14.34
CA SER A 10 14.18 -10.00 -13.30
C SER A 10 14.09 -8.99 -12.14
N VAL A 11 12.88 -8.79 -11.59
CA VAL A 11 12.63 -7.96 -10.40
C VAL A 11 13.58 -8.35 -9.26
N PHE A 12 13.87 -9.64 -9.10
CA PHE A 12 14.77 -10.14 -8.06
C PHE A 12 16.21 -9.66 -8.22
N HIS A 13 16.68 -9.44 -9.45
CA HIS A 13 17.99 -8.84 -9.69
C HIS A 13 18.08 -7.41 -9.13
N HIS A 14 17.00 -6.65 -9.23
CA HIS A 14 16.93 -5.30 -8.65
C HIS A 14 16.90 -5.32 -7.12
N VAL A 15 16.21 -6.27 -6.50
CA VAL A 15 16.19 -6.42 -5.04
C VAL A 15 17.59 -6.72 -4.49
N TYR A 16 18.33 -7.60 -5.15
CA TYR A 16 19.72 -7.93 -4.74
C TYR A 16 20.68 -6.76 -4.83
N ARG A 17 20.46 -5.84 -5.78
CA ARG A 17 21.32 -4.66 -5.97
C ARG A 17 20.93 -3.45 -5.12
N GLN A 18 19.81 -3.52 -4.40
CA GLN A 18 19.29 -2.40 -3.62
C GLN A 18 20.32 -1.74 -2.68
N PRO A 19 21.23 -2.45 -1.99
CA PRO A 19 22.19 -1.82 -1.10
C PRO A 19 23.25 -0.95 -1.79
N TYR A 20 23.41 -1.09 -3.10
CA TYR A 20 24.52 -0.51 -3.89
C TYR A 20 24.07 0.58 -4.86
N GLU A 21 22.77 0.81 -5.03
CA GLU A 21 22.26 1.74 -6.04
C GLU A 21 21.59 2.98 -5.46
N SER A 22 21.74 4.12 -6.16
CA SER A 22 21.24 5.44 -5.80
C SER A 22 19.72 5.59 -5.97
N TYR A 23 19.22 6.80 -5.69
CA TYR A 23 17.81 7.21 -5.69
C TYR A 23 16.98 6.77 -6.93
N SER A 24 17.57 6.64 -8.10
CA SER A 24 16.88 6.15 -9.33
C SER A 24 16.45 4.68 -9.23
N PHE A 25 16.92 3.97 -8.23
CA PHE A 25 16.64 2.54 -8.04
C PHE A 25 15.18 2.26 -7.68
N ARG A 26 14.56 3.10 -6.84
CA ARG A 26 13.14 2.94 -6.45
C ARG A 26 12.22 2.93 -7.67
N THR A 27 12.45 3.83 -8.60
CA THR A 27 11.65 3.92 -9.83
C THR A 27 11.86 2.69 -10.72
N LYS A 28 13.09 2.22 -10.85
CA LYS A 28 13.43 1.02 -11.64
C LYS A 28 12.80 -0.24 -11.04
N LEU A 29 12.89 -0.42 -9.73
CA LEU A 29 12.28 -1.56 -9.02
C LEU A 29 10.76 -1.54 -9.16
N HIS A 30 10.15 -0.38 -8.93
CA HIS A 30 8.71 -0.19 -9.03
C HIS A 30 8.18 -0.50 -10.44
N ASN A 31 8.85 -0.01 -11.48
CA ASN A 31 8.48 -0.27 -12.87
C ASN A 31 8.70 -1.74 -13.26
N ALA A 32 9.76 -2.36 -12.76
CA ALA A 32 10.02 -3.77 -13.00
C ALA A 32 8.99 -4.68 -12.30
N ALA A 33 8.52 -4.30 -11.11
CA ALA A 33 7.52 -5.07 -10.36
C ALA A 33 6.12 -4.97 -10.96
N LYS A 34 5.71 -3.79 -11.43
CA LYS A 34 4.35 -3.53 -11.96
C LYS A 34 3.92 -4.44 -13.10
N GLY A 35 4.82 -4.81 -13.98
CA GLY A 35 4.52 -5.61 -15.18
C GLY A 35 5.05 -7.05 -15.13
N SER A 36 5.60 -7.46 -14.00
CA SER A 36 6.24 -8.77 -13.89
C SER A 36 5.23 -9.87 -13.58
N LYS A 37 4.98 -10.74 -14.56
CA LYS A 37 4.15 -11.94 -14.38
C LYS A 37 4.71 -12.85 -13.30
N ASP A 38 6.01 -13.07 -13.29
CA ASP A 38 6.69 -13.94 -12.32
C ASP A 38 6.56 -13.42 -10.90
N PHE A 39 6.60 -12.10 -10.71
CA PHE A 39 6.38 -11.47 -9.41
C PHE A 39 4.95 -11.66 -8.93
N VAL A 40 3.96 -11.38 -9.80
CA VAL A 40 2.54 -11.51 -9.44
C VAL A 40 2.16 -12.95 -9.12
N GLN A 41 2.69 -13.93 -9.84
CA GLN A 41 2.42 -15.35 -9.59
C GLN A 41 3.00 -15.86 -8.26
N ARG A 42 3.98 -15.17 -7.69
CA ARG A 42 4.58 -15.50 -6.39
C ARG A 42 3.90 -14.83 -5.21
N LEU A 43 2.93 -13.94 -5.46
CA LEU A 43 2.15 -13.33 -4.39
C LEU A 43 1.27 -14.40 -3.73
N GLY A 44 1.26 -14.41 -2.42
CA GLY A 44 0.45 -15.32 -1.62
C GLY A 44 -0.20 -14.57 -0.45
N LEU A 45 -1.18 -15.18 0.16
CA LEU A 45 -1.82 -14.64 1.36
C LEU A 45 -0.87 -14.79 2.56
N LEU A 46 -0.36 -13.65 3.06
CA LEU A 46 0.49 -13.63 4.25
C LEU A 46 -0.33 -13.72 5.53
N LYS A 47 -1.36 -12.87 5.66
CA LYS A 47 -2.21 -12.83 6.85
C LYS A 47 -3.56 -12.20 6.54
N LYS A 48 -4.60 -12.72 7.18
CA LYS A 48 -5.94 -12.11 7.20
C LYS A 48 -6.11 -11.32 8.50
N LEU A 49 -6.40 -10.03 8.38
CA LEU A 49 -6.63 -9.15 9.52
C LEU A 49 -8.14 -8.88 9.65
N ALA A 50 -8.76 -9.46 10.68
CA ALA A 50 -10.18 -9.24 10.99
C ALA A 50 -10.30 -8.08 11.99
N ILE A 51 -10.02 -6.86 11.53
CA ILE A 51 -9.98 -5.65 12.36
C ILE A 51 -11.22 -4.76 12.19
N HIS A 52 -11.95 -4.92 11.10
CA HIS A 52 -13.17 -4.18 10.81
C HIS A 52 -14.43 -5.03 10.96
N ASN A 53 -15.54 -4.41 11.38
CA ASN A 53 -16.85 -5.05 11.48
C ASN A 53 -17.71 -4.84 10.22
N GLY A 54 -17.21 -4.14 9.23
CA GLY A 54 -17.87 -3.88 7.94
C GLY A 54 -16.95 -4.15 6.76
N CYS A 55 -17.41 -3.80 5.57
CA CYS A 55 -16.62 -3.94 4.37
C CYS A 55 -15.49 -2.92 4.33
N VAL A 56 -14.26 -3.37 4.06
CA VAL A 56 -13.13 -2.47 3.85
C VAL A 56 -13.18 -1.93 2.43
N ASN A 57 -13.40 -0.62 2.28
CA ASN A 57 -13.54 0.03 0.98
C ASN A 57 -12.26 0.68 0.49
N CYS A 58 -11.37 1.06 1.38
CA CYS A 58 -10.10 1.69 1.00
C CYS A 58 -8.94 1.25 1.86
N ILE A 59 -7.78 1.20 1.23
CA ILE A 59 -6.49 0.98 1.87
C ILE A 59 -5.47 1.95 1.31
N SER A 60 -4.54 2.40 2.14
CA SER A 60 -3.44 3.26 1.74
C SER A 60 -2.18 2.93 2.53
N TRP A 61 -1.06 2.95 1.84
CA TRP A 61 0.26 2.79 2.45
C TRP A 61 0.85 4.14 2.84
N SER A 62 1.61 4.16 3.94
CA SER A 62 2.51 5.28 4.22
C SER A 62 3.66 5.31 3.22
N ASP A 63 4.29 6.48 3.04
CA ASP A 63 5.40 6.66 2.07
C ASP A 63 6.59 5.75 2.37
N ASP A 64 6.83 5.43 3.64
CA ASP A 64 7.90 4.54 4.08
C ASP A 64 7.51 3.05 4.04
N GLY A 65 6.25 2.72 3.71
CA GLY A 65 5.73 1.35 3.63
C GLY A 65 5.59 0.63 4.98
N ARG A 66 5.67 1.34 6.11
CA ARG A 66 5.57 0.73 7.45
C ARG A 66 4.15 0.66 7.97
N LEU A 67 3.31 1.58 7.56
CA LEU A 67 1.94 1.72 8.03
C LEU A 67 0.94 1.45 6.91
N LEU A 68 -0.12 0.78 7.27
CA LEU A 68 -1.27 0.54 6.42
C LEU A 68 -2.50 1.19 7.05
N LEU A 69 -3.13 2.09 6.32
CA LEU A 69 -4.41 2.71 6.67
C LEU A 69 -5.53 1.96 5.98
N SER A 70 -6.58 1.64 6.72
CA SER A 70 -7.81 1.05 6.18
C SER A 70 -9.04 1.84 6.61
N GLY A 71 -10.00 1.97 5.71
CA GLY A 71 -11.28 2.59 5.95
C GLY A 71 -12.43 1.69 5.55
N SER A 72 -13.51 1.68 6.33
CA SER A 72 -14.58 0.72 6.21
C SER A 72 -15.98 1.33 6.38
N ASP A 73 -17.00 0.53 6.08
CA ASP A 73 -18.41 0.85 6.30
C ASP A 73 -18.78 1.01 7.78
N ASP A 74 -17.98 0.48 8.68
CA ASP A 74 -18.14 0.65 10.13
C ASP A 74 -17.77 2.06 10.62
N GLN A 75 -17.40 2.96 9.70
CA GLN A 75 -16.99 4.34 9.99
C GLN A 75 -15.68 4.46 10.76
N HIS A 76 -14.93 3.37 10.85
CA HIS A 76 -13.62 3.32 11.47
C HIS A 76 -12.50 3.48 10.46
N LEU A 77 -11.49 4.21 10.91
CA LEU A 77 -10.20 4.33 10.23
C LEU A 77 -9.16 3.68 11.14
N ILE A 78 -8.54 2.65 10.63
CA ILE A 78 -7.57 1.87 11.39
C ILE A 78 -6.20 1.97 10.74
N VAL A 79 -5.21 2.31 11.56
CA VAL A 79 -3.80 2.29 11.16
C VAL A 79 -3.14 1.07 11.79
N THR A 80 -2.60 0.23 10.95
CA THR A 80 -1.88 -0.96 11.36
C THR A 80 -0.42 -0.91 10.94
N ASN A 81 0.45 -1.51 11.74
CA ASN A 81 1.83 -1.72 11.34
C ASN A 81 1.92 -2.91 10.39
N ALA A 82 2.53 -2.70 9.22
CA ALA A 82 2.60 -3.69 8.15
C ALA A 82 3.45 -4.92 8.50
N TYR A 83 4.43 -4.79 9.40
CA TYR A 83 5.36 -5.86 9.73
C TYR A 83 4.85 -6.76 10.87
N ASN A 84 4.37 -6.16 11.94
CA ASN A 84 3.92 -6.93 13.12
C ASN A 84 2.39 -7.07 13.18
N HIS A 85 1.67 -6.43 12.25
CA HIS A 85 0.21 -6.47 12.13
C HIS A 85 -0.56 -5.97 13.36
N LYS A 86 0.09 -5.18 14.21
CA LYS A 86 -0.55 -4.55 15.37
C LYS A 86 -1.32 -3.31 14.95
N ILE A 87 -2.50 -3.14 15.55
CA ILE A 87 -3.26 -1.91 15.45
C ILE A 87 -2.53 -0.82 16.24
N LEU A 88 -2.22 0.28 15.60
CA LEU A 88 -1.61 1.45 16.23
C LEU A 88 -2.65 2.48 16.62
N THR A 89 -3.65 2.65 15.75
CA THR A 89 -4.72 3.62 15.95
C THR A 89 -6.01 3.06 15.39
N ASP A 90 -7.07 3.17 16.17
CA ASP A 90 -8.45 2.92 15.75
C ASP A 90 -9.24 4.20 16.04
N TYR A 91 -9.73 4.83 14.98
CA TYR A 91 -10.45 6.09 15.07
C TYR A 91 -11.82 5.97 14.42
N LYS A 92 -12.87 6.11 15.25
CA LYS A 92 -14.23 6.23 14.75
C LYS A 92 -14.46 7.66 14.25
N THR A 93 -14.76 7.79 12.97
CA THR A 93 -15.03 9.09 12.38
C THR A 93 -16.41 9.62 12.77
N SER A 94 -16.58 10.95 12.68
CA SER A 94 -17.89 11.59 12.89
C SER A 94 -18.81 11.48 11.66
N HIS A 95 -18.36 10.81 10.61
CA HIS A 95 -19.14 10.64 9.40
C HIS A 95 -20.28 9.65 9.64
N ARG A 96 -21.48 10.00 9.11
CA ARG A 96 -22.64 9.12 9.13
C ARG A 96 -22.69 8.15 7.96
N ALA A 97 -21.79 8.31 7.00
CA ALA A 97 -21.69 7.49 5.80
C ALA A 97 -20.45 6.59 5.84
N ASN A 98 -20.44 5.62 4.94
CA ASN A 98 -19.31 4.71 4.73
C ASN A 98 -18.05 5.48 4.30
N ILE A 99 -16.88 4.98 4.68
CA ILE A 99 -15.62 5.56 4.28
C ILE A 99 -15.18 4.89 2.98
N PHE A 100 -15.14 5.64 1.88
CA PHE A 100 -14.75 5.13 0.57
C PHE A 100 -13.31 5.47 0.18
N CYS A 101 -12.74 6.52 0.78
CA CYS A 101 -11.37 6.91 0.49
C CYS A 101 -10.69 7.51 1.73
N ALA A 102 -9.50 7.04 2.01
CA ALA A 102 -8.61 7.62 3.02
C ALA A 102 -7.16 7.48 2.55
N LYS A 103 -6.35 8.50 2.77
CA LYS A 103 -4.93 8.52 2.38
C LYS A 103 -4.09 9.21 3.45
N PHE A 104 -2.82 8.80 3.54
CA PHE A 104 -1.82 9.57 4.25
C PHE A 104 -1.47 10.82 3.46
N LEU A 105 -1.27 11.93 4.16
CA LEU A 105 -0.70 13.12 3.55
C LEU A 105 0.81 12.96 3.40
N PRO A 106 1.38 13.40 2.27
CA PRO A 106 2.82 13.39 2.09
C PRO A 106 3.50 14.32 3.10
N CYS A 107 4.69 13.97 3.52
CA CYS A 107 5.56 14.77 4.40
C CYS A 107 5.13 14.93 5.86
N THR A 108 4.13 14.23 6.34
CA THR A 108 3.80 14.22 7.77
C THR A 108 3.96 12.82 8.35
N MET A 109 4.76 12.71 9.41
CA MET A 109 4.82 11.49 10.24
C MET A 109 3.50 11.24 10.98
N THR A 110 2.61 12.22 10.97
CA THR A 110 1.26 12.17 11.52
C THR A 110 0.28 11.92 10.39
N ALA A 111 -0.46 10.83 10.47
CA ALA A 111 -1.56 10.56 9.55
C ALA A 111 -2.63 11.65 9.66
N VAL A 112 -2.56 12.65 8.79
CA VAL A 112 -3.68 13.55 8.59
C VAL A 112 -4.53 12.93 7.49
N LEU A 113 -5.70 12.50 7.89
CA LEU A 113 -6.67 11.84 7.05
C LEU A 113 -7.32 12.87 6.12
N SER A 114 -7.04 12.77 4.84
CA SER A 114 -7.88 13.40 3.82
C SER A 114 -9.09 12.51 3.60
N LEU A 115 -10.18 12.80 4.27
CA LEU A 115 -11.48 12.21 4.00
C LEU A 115 -12.08 12.93 2.79
N VAL A 116 -12.31 12.18 1.73
CA VAL A 116 -13.25 12.58 0.70
C VAL A 116 -14.61 12.06 1.14
N PRO A 117 -15.54 12.91 1.60
CA PRO A 117 -16.89 12.45 1.88
C PRO A 117 -17.49 11.94 0.56
N ALA A 118 -18.03 10.74 0.59
CA ALA A 118 -18.95 10.36 -0.47
C ALA A 118 -20.06 11.41 -0.49
N MET A 119 -20.22 12.09 -1.61
CA MET A 119 -21.34 13.01 -1.78
C MET A 119 -22.62 12.20 -1.62
N ALA A 120 -23.38 12.62 -0.64
CA ALA A 120 -24.71 12.08 -0.41
C ALA A 120 -25.63 12.45 -1.59
#